data_84b174896c008b51fd2b28b72bbeac2e
#
_entry.id   84b174896c008b51fd2b28b72bbeac2e
#
_cell.length_a   1.000
_cell.length_b   1.000
_cell.length_c   1.000
_cell.angle_alpha   90.00
_cell.angle_beta   90.00
_cell.angle_gamma   90.00
#
_symmetry.space_group_name_H-M   'P 1'
#
loop_
_entity.id
_entity.type
_entity.pdbx_description
1 polymer ?
#
loop_
_entity_poly.entity_id
_entity_poly.type
_entity_poly.pdbx_seq_one_letter_code
_entity_poly.pdbx_strand_id
1 'polypeptide(L)'
;HLTGEFDFVVEAGDRTAFDKTANATEYFTSVDEIREYKLSVSTHGHLPEKGDKPPFILSGPDVIPGKVQKGGYLVDEAPTLLRLLGITENHMDGTPFTWMTRL
;
A
#
# COMPACT_ATOMS: atom_id res chain seq x y z
N HIS A 1 -10.66 6.99 4.46
CA HIS A 1 -11.08 8.26 5.08
C HIS A 1 -9.97 8.74 6.02
N LEU A 2 -9.37 9.89 5.70
CA LEU A 2 -8.52 10.61 6.64
C LEU A 2 -9.45 11.43 7.54
N THR A 3 -9.81 10.87 8.66
CA THR A 3 -10.57 11.57 9.70
C THR A 3 -9.69 11.65 10.94
N GLY A 4 -9.61 12.81 11.56
CA GLY A 4 -8.93 12.95 12.84
C GLY A 4 -8.04 14.17 12.96
N GLU A 5 -6.85 13.99 13.46
CA GLU A 5 -6.00 15.03 14.01
C GLU A 5 -5.11 15.77 12.99
N PHE A 6 -5.36 15.60 11.68
CA PHE A 6 -4.57 16.33 10.66
C PHE A 6 -5.47 17.14 9.74
N ASP A 7 -5.00 18.32 9.41
CA ASP A 7 -5.68 19.22 8.49
C ASP A 7 -5.40 18.88 7.03
N PHE A 8 -4.21 18.30 6.74
CA PHE A 8 -3.80 17.90 5.40
C PHE A 8 -2.73 16.81 5.42
N VAL A 9 -2.59 16.11 4.31
CA VAL A 9 -1.52 15.15 4.05
C VAL A 9 -0.76 15.58 2.80
N VAL A 10 0.56 15.54 2.87
CA VAL A 10 1.45 15.93 1.78
C VAL A 10 2.15 14.69 1.23
N GLU A 11 2.10 14.52 -0.06
CA GLU A 11 2.85 13.50 -0.79
C GLU A 11 3.99 14.15 -1.57
N ALA A 12 5.17 13.56 -1.49
CA ALA A 12 6.32 14.02 -2.27
C ALA A 12 6.13 13.76 -3.77
N GLY A 13 6.77 14.56 -4.59
CA GLY A 13 6.80 14.36 -6.05
C GLY A 13 7.62 13.12 -6.45
N ASP A 14 7.58 12.77 -7.72
CA ASP A 14 8.37 11.67 -8.26
C ASP A 14 9.86 11.87 -7.96
N ARG A 15 10.50 10.77 -7.55
CA ARG A 15 11.93 10.71 -7.20
C ARG A 15 12.35 11.64 -6.07
N THR A 16 11.40 12.06 -5.25
CA THR A 16 11.66 12.84 -4.05
C THR A 16 11.11 12.12 -2.82
N ALA A 17 11.76 12.29 -1.70
CA ALA A 17 11.32 11.78 -0.42
C ALA A 17 11.53 12.84 0.67
N PHE A 18 10.68 12.81 1.68
CA PHE A 18 10.88 13.64 2.86
C PHE A 18 11.95 13.03 3.75
N ASP A 19 12.90 13.86 4.18
CA ASP A 19 13.87 13.48 5.18
C ASP A 19 13.38 13.86 6.59
N LYS A 20 13.88 13.14 7.58
CA LYS A 20 13.60 13.36 9.00
C LYS A 20 14.57 14.35 9.67
N THR A 21 15.52 14.87 8.93
CA THR A 21 16.58 15.73 9.47
C THR A 21 16.04 17.12 9.80
N ALA A 22 15.88 17.40 11.08
CA ALA A 22 15.32 18.66 11.57
C ALA A 22 16.26 19.87 11.41
N ASN A 23 17.57 19.64 11.24
CA ASN A 23 18.60 20.68 11.17
C ASN A 23 19.31 20.71 9.81
N ALA A 24 18.60 20.37 8.74
CA ALA A 24 19.16 20.49 7.41
C ALA A 24 19.47 21.97 7.08
N THR A 25 20.63 22.22 6.55
CA THR A 25 21.04 23.55 6.07
C THR A 25 20.48 23.87 4.69
N GLU A 26 20.01 22.85 4.00
CA GLU A 26 19.44 22.94 2.65
C GLU A 26 18.05 22.29 2.61
N TYR A 27 17.17 22.88 1.82
CA TYR A 27 15.79 22.36 1.67
C TYR A 27 15.72 21.16 0.72
N PHE A 28 16.65 21.06 -0.21
CA PHE A 28 16.74 19.95 -1.17
C PHE A 28 18.19 19.49 -1.27
N THR A 29 18.39 18.20 -1.21
CA THR A 29 19.71 17.58 -1.38
C THR A 29 19.60 16.44 -2.38
N SER A 30 20.53 16.35 -3.33
CA SER A 30 20.61 15.22 -4.25
C SER A 30 21.12 13.97 -3.52
N VAL A 31 20.57 12.80 -3.86
CA VAL A 31 21.07 11.52 -3.33
C VAL A 31 22.54 11.30 -3.68
N ASP A 32 23.00 11.78 -4.83
CA ASP A 32 24.39 11.67 -5.28
C ASP A 32 25.36 12.51 -4.43
N GLU A 33 24.87 13.53 -3.74
CA GLU A 33 25.64 14.40 -2.86
C GLU A 33 25.72 13.85 -1.42
N ILE A 34 24.83 12.91 -1.06
CA ILE A 34 24.77 12.31 0.26
C ILE A 34 25.62 11.04 0.30
N ARG A 35 26.89 11.15 0.67
CA ARG A 35 27.83 10.01 0.77
C ARG A 35 27.42 8.93 1.78
N GLU A 36 26.52 9.25 2.71
CA GLU A 36 26.05 8.34 3.77
C GLU A 36 24.55 8.06 3.69
N TYR A 37 23.97 8.09 2.50
CA TYR A 37 22.55 7.83 2.34
C TYR A 37 22.21 6.38 2.72
N LYS A 38 21.68 6.20 3.92
CA LYS A 38 21.27 4.90 4.48
C LYS A 38 19.80 4.57 4.26
N LEU A 39 19.06 5.47 3.62
CA LEU A 39 17.65 5.26 3.33
C LEU A 39 17.47 4.40 2.07
N SER A 40 16.38 3.66 2.03
CA SER A 40 16.00 2.91 0.83
C SER A 40 15.83 3.84 -0.37
N VAL A 41 16.31 3.42 -1.51
CA VAL A 41 16.08 4.11 -2.80
C VAL A 41 14.63 3.99 -3.27
N SER A 42 13.80 3.25 -2.53
CA SER A 42 12.37 3.10 -2.75
C SER A 42 11.61 3.24 -1.44
N THR A 43 10.39 3.73 -1.52
CA THR A 43 9.49 3.90 -0.37
C THR A 43 8.07 3.49 -0.76
N HIS A 44 7.19 3.48 0.22
CA HIS A 44 5.76 3.18 0.07
C HIS A 44 4.91 4.40 0.45
N GLY A 45 3.58 4.30 0.29
CA GLY A 45 2.65 5.35 0.73
C GLY A 45 2.42 6.43 -0.31
N HIS A 46 2.54 6.10 -1.58
CA HIS A 46 2.16 6.97 -2.70
C HIS A 46 0.69 6.81 -3.09
N LEU A 47 0.15 7.80 -3.77
CA LEU A 47 -1.18 7.72 -4.37
C LEU A 47 -1.25 6.62 -5.44
N PRO A 48 -2.43 5.96 -5.62
CA PRO A 48 -2.56 4.82 -6.53
C PRO A 48 -2.18 5.08 -7.98
N GLU A 49 -2.21 6.31 -8.43
CA GLU A 49 -1.82 6.75 -9.77
C GLU A 49 -0.32 6.99 -9.95
N LYS A 50 0.43 7.02 -8.84
CA LYS A 50 1.85 7.29 -8.83
C LYS A 50 2.68 6.04 -8.53
N GLY A 51 2.95 5.23 -9.47
CA GLY A 51 3.83 4.08 -9.29
C GLY A 51 3.15 2.73 -9.40
N ASP A 52 3.93 1.68 -9.18
CA ASP A 52 3.48 0.31 -9.33
C ASP A 52 2.56 -0.12 -8.20
N LYS A 53 1.52 -0.86 -8.56
CA LYS A 53 0.59 -1.43 -7.59
C LYS A 53 1.20 -2.70 -6.99
N PRO A 54 1.11 -2.89 -5.66
CA PRO A 54 1.57 -4.12 -5.03
C PRO A 54 0.77 -5.33 -5.54
N PRO A 55 1.41 -6.48 -5.75
CA PRO A 55 0.69 -7.70 -6.09
C PRO A 55 0.01 -8.31 -4.85
N PHE A 56 -1.20 -8.81 -5.01
CA PHE A 56 -1.87 -9.67 -4.05
C PHE A 56 -1.94 -11.09 -4.61
N ILE A 57 -1.33 -12.05 -3.93
CA ILE A 57 -1.23 -13.45 -4.36
C ILE A 57 -1.80 -14.35 -3.29
N LEU A 58 -2.81 -15.16 -3.67
CA LEU A 58 -3.40 -16.19 -2.81
C LEU A 58 -3.15 -17.58 -3.36
N SER A 59 -2.91 -18.54 -2.45
CA SER A 59 -2.83 -19.96 -2.74
C SER A 59 -3.42 -20.73 -1.57
N GLY A 60 -4.22 -21.75 -1.86
CA GLY A 60 -4.86 -22.58 -0.86
C GLY A 60 -6.00 -23.44 -1.42
N PRO A 61 -6.58 -24.33 -0.60
CA PRO A 61 -7.62 -25.28 -1.05
C PRO A 61 -8.89 -24.56 -1.54
N ASP A 62 -9.25 -23.44 -0.93
CA ASP A 62 -10.45 -22.67 -1.26
C ASP A 62 -10.20 -21.52 -2.23
N VAL A 63 -8.98 -21.45 -2.79
CA VAL A 63 -8.63 -20.50 -3.84
C VAL A 63 -8.80 -21.13 -5.21
N ILE A 64 -9.43 -20.43 -6.13
CA ILE A 64 -9.59 -20.89 -7.51
C ILE A 64 -8.27 -20.67 -8.26
N PRO A 65 -7.60 -21.72 -8.73
CA PRO A 65 -6.30 -21.59 -9.38
C PRO A 65 -6.41 -20.87 -10.74
N GLY A 66 -5.33 -20.18 -11.13
CA GLY A 66 -5.21 -19.54 -12.43
C GLY A 66 -6.05 -18.28 -12.62
N LYS A 67 -6.69 -17.77 -11.58
CA LYS A 67 -7.41 -16.50 -11.65
C LYS A 67 -6.43 -15.33 -11.55
N VAL A 68 -6.55 -14.41 -12.49
CA VAL A 68 -5.75 -13.18 -12.55
C VAL A 68 -6.68 -12.01 -12.81
N GLN A 69 -6.56 -10.96 -12.03
CA GLN A 69 -7.28 -9.70 -12.24
C GLN A 69 -6.29 -8.54 -12.13
N LYS A 70 -6.47 -7.55 -12.98
CA LYS A 70 -5.72 -6.30 -12.89
C LYS A 70 -6.46 -5.32 -12.00
N GLY A 71 -5.81 -4.92 -10.91
CA GLY A 71 -6.36 -3.98 -9.95
C GLY A 71 -7.27 -4.63 -8.91
N GLY A 72 -7.50 -3.89 -7.87
CA GLY A 72 -8.25 -4.20 -6.66
C GLY A 72 -7.96 -3.13 -5.63
N TYR A 73 -8.64 -3.16 -4.53
CA TYR A 73 -8.39 -2.25 -3.43
C TYR A 73 -7.73 -3.00 -2.28
N LEU A 74 -6.74 -2.39 -1.64
CA LEU A 74 -6.05 -2.96 -0.48
C LEU A 74 -7.02 -3.31 0.66
N VAL A 75 -8.06 -2.51 0.83
CA VAL A 75 -9.12 -2.73 1.84
C VAL A 75 -9.90 -4.04 1.63
N ASP A 76 -9.87 -4.63 0.41
CA ASP A 76 -10.57 -5.87 0.08
C ASP A 76 -9.76 -7.12 0.48
N GLU A 77 -8.48 -6.99 0.80
CA GLU A 77 -7.62 -8.12 1.18
C GLU A 77 -8.03 -8.74 2.51
N ALA A 78 -8.23 -7.90 3.55
CA ALA A 78 -8.59 -8.38 4.87
C ALA A 78 -9.94 -9.13 4.88
N PRO A 79 -11.05 -8.61 4.33
CA PRO A 79 -12.31 -9.36 4.25
C PRO A 79 -12.20 -10.62 3.39
N THR A 80 -11.31 -10.66 2.39
CA THR A 80 -11.04 -11.88 1.62
C THR A 80 -10.40 -12.96 2.50
N LEU A 81 -9.41 -12.60 3.30
CA LEU A 81 -8.74 -13.54 4.21
C LEU A 81 -9.69 -14.02 5.32
N LEU A 82 -10.49 -13.15 5.91
CA LEU A 82 -11.48 -13.52 6.91
C LEU A 82 -12.50 -14.52 6.34
N ARG A 83 -12.99 -14.28 5.12
CA ARG A 83 -13.89 -15.20 4.44
C ARG A 83 -13.27 -16.59 4.26
N LEU A 84 -11.99 -16.67 3.82
CA LEU A 84 -11.28 -17.94 3.68
C LEU A 84 -11.07 -18.67 5.02
N LEU A 85 -10.99 -17.92 6.12
CA LEU A 85 -10.89 -18.47 7.48
C LEU A 85 -12.26 -18.83 8.08
N GLY A 86 -13.36 -18.58 7.39
CA GLY A 86 -14.72 -18.79 7.90
C GLY A 86 -15.13 -17.80 9.00
N ILE A 87 -14.44 -16.66 9.08
CA ILE A 87 -14.72 -15.60 10.07
C ILE A 87 -15.65 -14.60 9.42
N THR A 88 -16.78 -14.35 10.09
CA THR A 88 -17.74 -13.31 9.67
C THR A 88 -17.44 -12.02 10.45
N GLU A 89 -17.11 -10.97 9.72
CA GLU A 89 -16.93 -9.62 10.25
C GLU A 89 -17.76 -8.64 9.42
N ASN A 90 -18.58 -7.83 10.09
CA ASN A 90 -19.55 -6.95 9.43
C ASN A 90 -19.14 -5.47 9.39
N HIS A 91 -17.97 -5.14 9.94
CA HIS A 91 -17.49 -3.77 10.07
C HIS A 91 -16.20 -3.51 9.25
N MET A 92 -16.15 -4.07 8.05
CA MET A 92 -15.03 -3.89 7.14
C MET A 92 -15.37 -2.87 6.05
N ASP A 93 -14.43 -1.99 5.73
CA ASP A 93 -14.61 -1.00 4.64
C ASP A 93 -14.54 -1.65 3.25
N GLY A 94 -13.88 -2.80 3.12
CA GLY A 94 -13.70 -3.52 1.87
C GLY A 94 -14.70 -4.64 1.64
N THR A 95 -14.66 -5.19 0.43
CA THR A 95 -15.49 -6.32 -0.01
C THR A 95 -14.60 -7.48 -0.43
N PRO A 96 -14.87 -8.73 0.00
CA PRO A 96 -14.00 -9.86 -0.32
C PRO A 96 -13.94 -10.16 -1.81
N PHE A 97 -12.80 -10.59 -2.29
CA PHE A 97 -12.58 -11.04 -3.68
C PHE A 97 -13.25 -12.40 -3.94
N THR A 98 -14.57 -12.41 -4.10
CA THR A 98 -15.36 -13.65 -4.32
C THR A 98 -15.02 -14.35 -5.63
N TRP A 99 -14.51 -13.66 -6.62
CA TRP A 99 -14.16 -14.19 -7.94
C TRP A 99 -12.95 -15.15 -7.91
N MET A 100 -12.14 -15.11 -6.85
CA MET A 100 -10.96 -15.97 -6.69
C MET A 100 -11.10 -17.00 -5.57
N THR A 101 -12.23 -17.04 -4.86
CA THR A 101 -12.49 -17.98 -3.77
C THR A 101 -13.65 -18.93 -4.12
N ARG A 102 -13.67 -20.13 -3.53
CA ARG A 102 -14.73 -21.13 -3.69
C ARG A 102 -15.85 -21.02 -2.67
N LEU A 103 -15.66 -20.17 -1.69
CA LEU A 103 -16.58 -19.95 -0.57
C LEU A 103 -17.60 -18.86 -0.89
#